data_1456a145a21ad6f0be0927d8d2cd1e20
#
_entry.id   1456a145a21ad6f0be0927d8d2cd1e20
#
_cell.length_a   1.000
_cell.length_b   1.000
_cell.length_c   1.000
_cell.angle_alpha   90.00
_cell.angle_beta   90.00
_cell.angle_gamma   90.00
#
_symmetry.space_group_name_H-M   'P 1'
#
loop_
_entity.id
_entity.type
_entity.pdbx_description
1 polymer ?
#
loop_
_entity_poly.entity_id
_entity_poly.type
_entity_poly.pdbx_seq_one_letter_code
_entity_poly.pdbx_strand_id
1 'polypeptide(L)'
;MKNRLKLLVWLFALSGPLAAQSVSVNGPDGKLQLTVSCPSANGEVSYAVTYNGKQMLESSPLGMETNVGDFYRGLQLKEHKVTALDTVYEQSRIKASHIHYRANELLCSFVNGEGKNVQITFRVSNNDVAFRYTLPREQGKGSVTVNSERTGFRFPSQTTTFLCPQSDAMIGWKRTKPSYEEEYKADAPMNERSGYGHGYTFPCLFKVGDDGWVLLSETGVDSLSLIHI
;
A
#
# COMPACT_ATOMS: atom_id res chain seq x y z
N MET A 1 -61.82 38.75 -12.48
CA MET A 1 -61.36 37.34 -12.43
C MET A 1 -59.83 37.35 -12.54
N LYS A 2 -59.08 37.07 -11.45
CA LYS A 2 -57.59 37.09 -11.41
C LYS A 2 -57.10 35.65 -11.47
N ASN A 3 -56.56 35.24 -12.63
CA ASN A 3 -55.87 33.95 -12.78
C ASN A 3 -54.50 34.01 -12.07
N ARG A 4 -54.36 33.23 -11.02
CA ARG A 4 -53.05 32.99 -10.37
C ARG A 4 -52.44 31.76 -11.03
N LEU A 5 -51.44 31.99 -11.88
CA LEU A 5 -50.58 30.95 -12.45
C LEU A 5 -49.64 30.43 -11.34
N LYS A 6 -49.84 29.19 -10.89
CA LYS A 6 -48.93 28.52 -9.96
C LYS A 6 -47.74 27.98 -10.76
N LEU A 7 -46.60 28.62 -10.60
CA LEU A 7 -45.31 28.16 -11.13
C LEU A 7 -44.84 26.98 -10.28
N LEU A 8 -44.91 25.77 -10.83
CA LEU A 8 -44.39 24.55 -10.19
C LEU A 8 -42.90 24.44 -10.52
N VAL A 9 -42.07 24.80 -9.57
CA VAL A 9 -40.59 24.66 -9.70
C VAL A 9 -40.26 23.20 -9.42
N TRP A 10 -39.87 22.47 -10.44
CA TRP A 10 -39.31 21.13 -10.35
C TRP A 10 -37.84 21.26 -9.94
N LEU A 11 -37.55 20.92 -8.66
CA LEU A 11 -36.19 20.76 -8.19
C LEU A 11 -35.65 19.42 -8.71
N PHE A 12 -34.93 19.45 -9.82
CA PHE A 12 -34.16 18.29 -10.27
C PHE A 12 -32.96 18.17 -9.31
N ALA A 13 -33.04 17.23 -8.38
CA ALA A 13 -31.85 16.76 -7.65
C ALA A 13 -30.95 16.06 -8.66
N LEU A 14 -29.87 16.72 -9.11
CA LEU A 14 -28.78 16.08 -9.85
C LEU A 14 -28.07 15.14 -8.87
N SER A 15 -28.50 13.89 -8.80
CA SER A 15 -27.67 12.82 -8.28
C SER A 15 -26.60 12.51 -9.35
N GLY A 16 -25.51 13.27 -9.32
CA GLY A 16 -24.31 12.93 -10.09
C GLY A 16 -23.79 11.56 -9.62
N PRO A 17 -23.19 10.75 -10.50
CA PRO A 17 -22.58 9.51 -10.09
C PRO A 17 -21.53 9.82 -9.00
N LEU A 18 -21.60 9.13 -7.87
CA LEU A 18 -20.54 9.17 -6.85
C LEU A 18 -19.26 8.62 -7.49
N ALA A 19 -18.46 9.52 -8.05
CA ALA A 19 -17.20 9.15 -8.68
C ALA A 19 -16.25 8.61 -7.61
N ALA A 20 -15.64 7.47 -7.89
CA ALA A 20 -14.54 6.97 -7.08
C ALA A 20 -13.45 8.04 -7.04
N GLN A 21 -13.06 8.48 -5.84
CA GLN A 21 -11.93 9.39 -5.71
C GLN A 21 -10.66 8.60 -5.98
N SER A 22 -9.93 8.94 -7.03
CA SER A 22 -8.62 8.37 -7.33
C SER A 22 -7.58 9.47 -7.48
N VAL A 23 -6.38 9.20 -6.97
CA VAL A 23 -5.24 10.10 -7.03
C VAL A 23 -4.05 9.34 -7.56
N SER A 24 -3.35 9.90 -8.55
CA SER A 24 -2.14 9.29 -9.12
C SER A 24 -0.92 10.18 -8.87
N VAL A 25 0.22 9.54 -8.67
CA VAL A 25 1.53 10.18 -8.57
C VAL A 25 2.55 9.37 -9.35
N ASN A 26 3.42 10.06 -10.08
CA ASN A 26 4.49 9.44 -10.86
C ASN A 26 5.83 9.60 -10.15
N GLY A 27 6.75 8.68 -10.42
CA GLY A 27 8.16 8.88 -10.13
C GLY A 27 8.74 10.06 -10.93
N PRO A 28 9.92 10.60 -10.55
CA PRO A 28 10.49 11.79 -11.18
C PRO A 28 10.73 11.65 -12.69
N ASP A 29 10.99 10.46 -13.19
CA ASP A 29 11.19 10.19 -14.64
C ASP A 29 9.88 9.86 -15.39
N GLY A 30 8.75 9.80 -14.67
CA GLY A 30 7.41 9.56 -15.22
C GLY A 30 7.11 8.10 -15.58
N LYS A 31 8.03 7.16 -15.40
CA LYS A 31 7.84 5.74 -15.79
C LYS A 31 7.05 4.94 -14.78
N LEU A 32 7.36 5.12 -13.50
CA LEU A 32 6.66 4.48 -12.40
C LEU A 32 5.47 5.35 -12.00
N GLN A 33 4.29 4.75 -11.96
CA GLN A 33 3.06 5.41 -11.53
C GLN A 33 2.38 4.61 -10.44
N LEU A 34 1.98 5.31 -9.38
CA LEU A 34 1.10 4.83 -8.33
C LEU A 34 -0.26 5.49 -8.49
N THR A 35 -1.34 4.70 -8.41
CA THR A 35 -2.72 5.18 -8.34
C THR A 35 -3.37 4.68 -7.05
N VAL A 36 -3.86 5.59 -6.23
CA VAL A 36 -4.61 5.30 -5.00
C VAL A 36 -6.08 5.54 -5.27
N SER A 37 -6.95 4.60 -4.94
CA SER A 37 -8.39 4.67 -5.16
C SER A 37 -9.15 4.48 -3.86
N CYS A 38 -10.19 5.30 -3.64
CA CYS A 38 -11.10 5.21 -2.50
C CYS A 38 -12.54 5.34 -3.02
N PRO A 39 -13.19 4.23 -3.41
CA PRO A 39 -14.57 4.26 -3.90
C PRO A 39 -15.54 4.71 -2.80
N SER A 40 -16.41 5.67 -3.12
CA SER A 40 -17.40 6.18 -2.15
C SER A 40 -18.45 5.14 -1.73
N ALA A 41 -18.59 4.05 -2.51
CA ALA A 41 -19.60 3.02 -2.23
C ALA A 41 -19.29 2.18 -1.00
N ASN A 42 -18.02 1.84 -0.76
CA ASN A 42 -17.60 0.97 0.35
C ASN A 42 -16.46 1.58 1.18
N GLY A 43 -15.79 2.63 0.66
CA GLY A 43 -14.66 3.27 1.35
C GLY A 43 -13.47 2.34 1.57
N GLU A 44 -13.27 1.33 0.71
CA GLU A 44 -12.12 0.45 0.74
C GLU A 44 -10.99 1.08 -0.09
N VAL A 45 -9.93 1.46 0.60
CA VAL A 45 -8.76 2.05 -0.06
C VAL A 45 -7.95 0.96 -0.74
N SER A 46 -7.55 1.22 -1.98
CA SER A 46 -6.66 0.34 -2.73
C SER A 46 -5.62 1.15 -3.50
N TYR A 47 -4.56 0.49 -3.92
CA TYR A 47 -3.52 1.06 -4.76
C TYR A 47 -3.16 0.13 -5.91
N ALA A 48 -2.67 0.71 -6.99
CA ALA A 48 -2.15 -0.02 -8.14
C ALA A 48 -0.86 0.62 -8.61
N VAL A 49 0.04 -0.18 -9.20
CA VAL A 49 1.35 0.29 -9.67
C VAL A 49 1.56 -0.13 -11.11
N THR A 50 1.96 0.83 -11.95
CA THR A 50 2.39 0.57 -13.33
C THR A 50 3.82 1.05 -13.55
N TYR A 51 4.56 0.38 -14.41
CA TYR A 51 5.88 0.79 -14.86
C TYR A 51 5.94 0.78 -16.38
N ASN A 52 6.31 1.89 -17.00
CA ASN A 52 6.25 2.09 -18.46
C ASN A 52 4.88 1.69 -19.07
N GLY A 53 3.78 1.96 -18.37
CA GLY A 53 2.43 1.59 -18.78
C GLY A 53 2.08 0.11 -18.61
N LYS A 54 2.98 -0.73 -18.07
CA LYS A 54 2.75 -2.14 -17.75
C LYS A 54 2.30 -2.30 -16.31
N GLN A 55 1.30 -3.12 -16.07
CA GLN A 55 0.78 -3.39 -14.73
C GLN A 55 1.77 -4.25 -13.93
N MET A 56 2.32 -3.70 -12.84
CA MET A 56 3.18 -4.41 -11.91
C MET A 56 2.41 -4.92 -10.70
N LEU A 57 1.51 -4.09 -10.15
CA LEU A 57 0.55 -4.49 -9.13
C LEU A 57 -0.86 -4.04 -9.55
N GLU A 58 -1.79 -4.97 -9.54
CA GLU A 58 -3.22 -4.71 -9.73
C GLU A 58 -3.80 -4.00 -8.49
N SER A 59 -5.09 -3.64 -8.54
CA SER A 59 -5.75 -2.98 -7.40
C SER A 59 -5.60 -3.81 -6.12
N SER A 60 -4.70 -3.40 -5.26
CA SER A 60 -4.28 -4.07 -4.03
C SER A 60 -4.88 -3.36 -2.83
N PRO A 61 -5.45 -4.07 -1.85
CA PRO A 61 -6.11 -3.44 -0.71
C PRO A 61 -5.11 -2.81 0.25
N LEU A 62 -5.56 -1.76 0.95
CA LEU A 62 -4.87 -1.11 2.06
C LEU A 62 -5.81 -1.01 3.25
N GLY A 63 -5.24 -1.05 4.46
CA GLY A 63 -5.99 -0.80 5.67
C GLY A 63 -5.62 -1.69 6.84
N MET A 64 -6.21 -1.37 7.99
CA MET A 64 -5.98 -2.10 9.25
C MET A 64 -7.17 -1.99 10.18
N GLU A 65 -7.26 -2.95 11.09
CA GLU A 65 -8.15 -2.92 12.25
C GLU A 65 -7.32 -2.63 13.50
N THR A 66 -7.77 -1.69 14.32
CA THR A 66 -7.07 -1.31 15.54
C THR A 66 -8.00 -1.23 16.72
N ASN A 67 -7.43 -1.16 17.94
CA ASN A 67 -8.22 -0.91 19.15
C ASN A 67 -8.81 0.51 19.23
N VAL A 68 -8.45 1.40 18.30
CA VAL A 68 -8.98 2.78 18.26
C VAL A 68 -9.93 3.00 17.09
N GLY A 69 -10.09 2.07 16.17
CA GLY A 69 -11.04 2.11 15.06
C GLY A 69 -10.62 1.24 13.89
N ASP A 70 -11.56 1.04 12.98
CA ASP A 70 -11.35 0.34 11.71
C ASP A 70 -10.92 1.33 10.63
N PHE A 71 -9.83 1.01 9.93
CA PHE A 71 -9.27 1.83 8.86
C PHE A 71 -9.08 1.01 7.56
N TYR A 72 -10.04 0.14 7.22
CA TYR A 72 -10.00 -0.64 5.98
C TYR A 72 -11.28 -0.53 5.15
N ARG A 73 -12.38 -0.02 5.74
CA ARG A 73 -13.67 0.19 5.08
C ARG A 73 -14.35 1.47 5.58
N GLY A 74 -15.32 1.98 4.83
CA GLY A 74 -16.04 3.20 5.20
C GLY A 74 -15.14 4.43 5.25
N LEU A 75 -13.97 4.38 4.61
CA LEU A 75 -13.04 5.49 4.55
C LEU A 75 -13.48 6.52 3.50
N GLN A 76 -13.19 7.77 3.78
CA GLN A 76 -13.37 8.89 2.86
C GLN A 76 -12.05 9.62 2.74
N LEU A 77 -11.58 9.82 1.52
CA LEU A 77 -10.43 10.68 1.27
C LEU A 77 -10.83 12.13 1.53
N LYS A 78 -10.17 12.78 2.48
CA LYS A 78 -10.43 14.19 2.84
C LYS A 78 -9.56 15.13 2.08
N GLU A 79 -8.28 14.80 2.02
CA GLU A 79 -7.29 15.62 1.30
C GLU A 79 -6.14 14.74 0.81
N HIS A 80 -5.45 15.24 -0.18
CA HIS A 80 -4.17 14.69 -0.62
C HIS A 80 -3.20 15.82 -0.97
N LYS A 81 -1.92 15.51 -0.87
CA LYS A 81 -0.84 16.45 -1.19
C LYS A 81 0.31 15.71 -1.85
N VAL A 82 0.81 16.27 -2.94
CA VAL A 82 2.03 15.78 -3.60
C VAL A 82 3.17 16.76 -3.32
N THR A 83 4.32 16.24 -2.92
CA THR A 83 5.54 17.02 -2.63
C THR A 83 6.73 16.34 -3.30
N ALA A 84 7.51 17.09 -4.08
CA ALA A 84 8.76 16.60 -4.63
C ALA A 84 9.83 16.51 -3.54
N LEU A 85 10.53 15.41 -3.48
CA LEU A 85 11.68 15.15 -2.61
C LEU A 85 12.95 15.11 -3.46
N ASP A 86 13.95 15.86 -3.02
CA ASP A 86 15.29 15.87 -3.61
C ASP A 86 16.30 16.02 -2.47
N THR A 87 16.96 14.92 -2.09
CA THR A 87 17.79 14.85 -0.89
C THR A 87 19.09 14.09 -1.19
N VAL A 88 20.19 14.59 -0.67
CA VAL A 88 21.49 13.93 -0.73
C VAL A 88 21.86 13.48 0.69
N TYR A 89 22.27 12.23 0.82
CA TYR A 89 22.77 11.68 2.08
C TYR A 89 23.92 10.70 1.85
N GLU A 90 24.66 10.43 2.90
CA GLU A 90 25.80 9.51 2.87
C GLU A 90 25.51 8.23 3.66
N GLN A 91 25.99 7.11 3.11
CA GLN A 91 25.97 5.81 3.79
C GLN A 91 27.34 5.13 3.64
N SER A 92 27.97 4.82 4.76
CA SER A 92 29.36 4.33 4.79
C SER A 92 29.52 2.83 4.52
N ARG A 93 28.43 2.04 4.50
CA ARG A 93 28.49 0.55 4.47
C ARG A 93 27.74 -0.08 3.31
N ILE A 94 27.47 0.68 2.26
CA ILE A 94 26.81 0.17 1.06
C ILE A 94 27.64 0.48 -0.19
N LYS A 95 27.24 -0.10 -1.30
CA LYS A 95 27.94 -0.04 -2.60
C LYS A 95 28.15 1.39 -3.13
N ALA A 96 27.25 2.32 -2.82
CA ALA A 96 27.35 3.73 -3.14
C ALA A 96 27.29 4.54 -1.85
N SER A 97 28.37 5.30 -1.54
CA SER A 97 28.44 6.12 -0.34
C SER A 97 27.62 7.41 -0.40
N HIS A 98 27.49 7.99 -1.59
CA HIS A 98 26.69 9.18 -1.83
C HIS A 98 25.39 8.81 -2.53
N ILE A 99 24.26 9.06 -1.89
CA ILE A 99 22.94 8.77 -2.42
C ILE A 99 22.23 10.07 -2.73
N HIS A 100 21.86 10.26 -3.99
CA HIS A 100 20.96 11.31 -4.41
C HIS A 100 19.57 10.72 -4.57
N TYR A 101 18.72 10.88 -3.54
CA TYR A 101 17.36 10.35 -3.52
C TYR A 101 16.38 11.37 -4.06
N ARG A 102 15.67 10.99 -5.12
CA ARG A 102 14.59 11.75 -5.73
C ARG A 102 13.33 10.93 -5.75
N ALA A 103 12.24 11.51 -5.26
CA ALA A 103 10.92 10.88 -5.26
C ALA A 103 9.82 11.94 -5.26
N ASN A 104 8.61 11.54 -5.61
CA ASN A 104 7.41 12.31 -5.31
C ASN A 104 6.69 11.64 -4.14
N GLU A 105 6.42 12.40 -3.10
CA GLU A 105 5.69 11.94 -1.92
C GLU A 105 4.22 12.35 -2.07
N LEU A 106 3.33 11.35 -1.99
CA LEU A 106 1.88 11.53 -1.93
C LEU A 106 1.41 11.24 -0.51
N LEU A 107 0.91 12.24 0.18
CA LEU A 107 0.19 12.10 1.45
C LEU A 107 -1.30 12.05 1.16
N CYS A 108 -1.98 11.00 1.63
CA CYS A 108 -3.43 10.87 1.62
C CYS A 108 -3.96 10.86 3.05
N SER A 109 -4.93 11.72 3.36
CA SER A 109 -5.62 11.76 4.65
C SER A 109 -7.03 11.23 4.51
N PHE A 110 -7.34 10.19 5.25
CA PHE A 110 -8.65 9.54 5.26
C PHE A 110 -9.32 9.71 6.62
N VAL A 111 -10.65 9.67 6.62
CA VAL A 111 -11.47 9.60 7.82
C VAL A 111 -12.41 8.39 7.73
N ASN A 112 -12.58 7.68 8.83
CA ASN A 112 -13.55 6.58 8.90
C ASN A 112 -14.95 7.08 9.32
N GLY A 113 -15.94 6.17 9.36
CA GLY A 113 -17.32 6.50 9.73
C GLY A 113 -17.50 7.02 11.15
N GLU A 114 -16.50 6.84 12.03
CA GLU A 114 -16.48 7.35 13.41
C GLU A 114 -15.79 8.72 13.53
N GLY A 115 -15.36 9.31 12.41
CA GLY A 115 -14.65 10.59 12.40
C GLY A 115 -13.16 10.50 12.76
N LYS A 116 -12.60 9.30 12.82
CA LYS A 116 -11.18 9.09 13.15
C LYS A 116 -10.33 9.13 11.88
N ASN A 117 -9.14 9.70 12.01
CA ASN A 117 -8.23 9.92 10.89
C ASN A 117 -7.19 8.81 10.78
N VAL A 118 -6.79 8.52 9.55
CA VAL A 118 -5.59 7.77 9.20
C VAL A 118 -4.91 8.46 8.03
N GLN A 119 -3.60 8.49 8.02
CA GLN A 119 -2.83 8.97 6.89
C GLN A 119 -2.04 7.83 6.27
N ILE A 120 -1.95 7.84 4.95
CA ILE A 120 -1.07 6.95 4.20
C ILE A 120 -0.14 7.83 3.38
N THR A 121 1.16 7.69 3.63
CA THR A 121 2.19 8.41 2.88
C THR A 121 2.84 7.44 1.92
N PHE A 122 2.85 7.78 0.65
CA PHE A 122 3.56 7.04 -0.41
C PHE A 122 4.76 7.85 -0.89
N ARG A 123 5.86 7.19 -1.17
CA ARG A 123 7.01 7.76 -1.89
C ARG A 123 7.25 6.97 -3.15
N VAL A 124 7.24 7.65 -4.27
CA VAL A 124 7.43 7.05 -5.59
C VAL A 124 8.70 7.63 -6.20
N SER A 125 9.74 6.81 -6.25
CA SER A 125 10.99 7.14 -6.95
C SER A 125 10.93 6.69 -8.41
N ASN A 126 12.07 6.57 -9.08
CA ASN A 126 12.10 6.09 -10.45
C ASN A 126 11.90 4.56 -10.58
N ASN A 127 12.15 3.82 -9.50
CA ASN A 127 12.16 2.36 -9.51
C ASN A 127 11.61 1.72 -8.23
N ASP A 128 11.12 2.51 -7.28
CA ASP A 128 10.54 1.98 -6.04
C ASP A 128 9.30 2.77 -5.60
N VAL A 129 8.41 2.07 -4.88
CA VAL A 129 7.27 2.62 -4.16
C VAL A 129 7.39 2.17 -2.72
N ALA A 130 7.50 3.11 -1.81
CA ALA A 130 7.39 2.85 -0.38
C ALA A 130 6.12 3.49 0.17
N PHE A 131 5.50 2.86 1.17
CA PHE A 131 4.38 3.48 1.87
C PHE A 131 4.39 3.16 3.36
N ARG A 132 3.70 4.00 4.12
CA ARG A 132 3.46 3.80 5.55
C ARG A 132 2.12 4.37 5.98
N TYR A 133 1.56 3.74 7.02
CA TYR A 133 0.41 4.28 7.73
C TYR A 133 0.87 5.18 8.87
N THR A 134 0.11 6.22 9.13
CA THR A 134 0.27 7.09 10.31
C THR A 134 -1.08 7.26 10.97
N LEU A 135 -1.19 6.84 12.22
CA LEU A 135 -2.37 7.02 13.06
C LEU A 135 -2.12 8.23 13.96
N PRO A 136 -2.98 9.26 13.92
CA PRO A 136 -2.86 10.40 14.82
C PRO A 136 -2.94 9.95 16.28
N ARG A 137 -2.10 10.55 17.11
CA ARG A 137 -2.13 10.30 18.55
C ARG A 137 -3.45 10.79 19.14
N GLU A 138 -4.25 9.90 19.71
CA GLU A 138 -5.42 10.30 20.49
C GLU A 138 -4.97 10.75 21.90
N GLN A 139 -5.50 11.90 22.35
CA GLN A 139 -5.23 12.38 23.70
C GLN A 139 -5.72 11.35 24.74
N GLY A 140 -4.85 11.03 25.70
CA GLY A 140 -5.19 10.11 26.78
C GLY A 140 -4.97 8.62 26.49
N LYS A 141 -4.55 8.23 25.27
CA LYS A 141 -4.18 6.84 24.94
C LYS A 141 -2.68 6.70 24.75
N GLY A 142 -2.10 5.75 25.47
CA GLY A 142 -0.64 5.53 25.47
C GLY A 142 -0.12 4.80 24.23
N SER A 143 -0.95 3.95 23.60
CA SER A 143 -0.56 3.11 22.46
C SER A 143 -1.77 2.73 21.60
N VAL A 144 -1.51 2.45 20.33
CA VAL A 144 -2.46 1.83 19.41
C VAL A 144 -2.03 0.38 19.19
N THR A 145 -2.98 -0.54 19.30
CA THR A 145 -2.79 -1.95 18.98
C THR A 145 -3.41 -2.24 17.63
N VAL A 146 -2.62 -2.76 16.70
CA VAL A 146 -3.11 -3.27 15.42
C VAL A 146 -3.59 -4.71 15.65
N ASN A 147 -4.87 -4.95 15.46
CA ASN A 147 -5.49 -6.26 15.62
C ASN A 147 -5.34 -7.11 14.36
N SER A 148 -5.50 -6.50 13.20
CA SER A 148 -5.24 -7.13 11.91
C SER A 148 -4.88 -6.09 10.85
N GLU A 149 -4.11 -6.52 9.88
CA GLU A 149 -3.77 -5.74 8.71
C GLU A 149 -4.42 -6.32 7.46
N ARG A 150 -4.91 -5.42 6.59
CA ARG A 150 -5.59 -5.77 5.35
C ARG A 150 -4.77 -5.42 4.11
N THR A 151 -3.54 -4.98 4.31
CA THR A 151 -2.63 -4.67 3.21
C THR A 151 -2.36 -5.91 2.37
N GLY A 152 -2.48 -5.77 1.07
CA GLY A 152 -2.24 -6.86 0.13
C GLY A 152 -1.46 -6.40 -1.10
N PHE A 153 -0.97 -7.38 -1.84
CA PHE A 153 -0.23 -7.20 -3.08
C PHE A 153 -0.84 -8.13 -4.14
N ARG A 154 -1.61 -7.56 -5.05
CA ARG A 154 -2.22 -8.31 -6.14
C ARG A 154 -1.38 -8.18 -7.39
N PHE A 155 -0.89 -9.31 -7.87
CA PHE A 155 -0.07 -9.38 -9.07
C PHE A 155 -0.92 -9.82 -10.27
N PRO A 156 -0.54 -9.42 -11.50
CA PRO A 156 -1.09 -9.98 -12.72
C PRO A 156 -0.99 -11.50 -12.77
N SER A 157 -1.93 -12.16 -13.43
CA SER A 157 -2.09 -13.63 -13.41
C SER A 157 -0.90 -14.43 -13.96
N GLN A 158 -0.08 -13.81 -14.83
CA GLN A 158 1.13 -14.41 -15.40
C GLN A 158 2.36 -14.34 -14.47
N THR A 159 2.18 -13.87 -13.23
CA THR A 159 3.28 -13.71 -12.28
C THR A 159 3.73 -15.05 -11.71
N THR A 160 5.04 -15.24 -11.63
CA THR A 160 5.69 -16.34 -10.89
C THR A 160 6.50 -15.80 -9.73
N THR A 161 6.90 -16.68 -8.82
CA THR A 161 7.55 -16.30 -7.57
C THR A 161 8.93 -16.92 -7.44
N PHE A 162 9.79 -16.22 -6.69
CA PHE A 162 11.06 -16.73 -6.18
C PHE A 162 11.15 -16.36 -4.70
N LEU A 163 10.62 -17.24 -3.84
CA LEU A 163 10.37 -16.96 -2.43
C LEU A 163 11.09 -17.94 -1.53
N CYS A 164 11.57 -17.45 -0.37
CA CYS A 164 12.07 -18.29 0.70
C CYS A 164 10.95 -18.64 1.66
N PRO A 165 10.58 -19.91 1.82
CA PRO A 165 9.54 -20.29 2.76
C PRO A 165 10.02 -20.04 4.20
N GLN A 166 9.15 -19.50 5.04
CA GLN A 166 9.42 -19.32 6.45
C GLN A 166 9.32 -20.68 7.17
N SER A 167 10.40 -21.09 7.80
CA SER A 167 10.42 -22.27 8.67
C SER A 167 10.28 -21.86 10.14
N ASP A 168 9.73 -22.77 10.97
CA ASP A 168 9.77 -22.63 12.42
C ASP A 168 11.23 -22.80 12.89
N ALA A 169 11.68 -21.90 13.75
CA ALA A 169 13.00 -21.92 14.36
C ALA A 169 13.35 -23.29 15.00
N MET A 170 12.40 -23.89 15.68
CA MET A 170 12.58 -25.20 16.31
C MET A 170 12.70 -26.35 15.30
N ILE A 171 12.04 -26.25 14.16
CA ILE A 171 12.16 -27.24 13.08
C ILE A 171 13.54 -27.15 12.43
N GLY A 172 14.03 -25.94 12.15
CA GLY A 172 15.38 -25.71 11.61
C GLY A 172 16.46 -26.30 12.51
N TRP A 173 16.42 -26.05 13.80
CA TRP A 173 17.35 -26.58 14.78
C TRP A 173 17.25 -28.11 14.91
N LYS A 174 16.04 -28.68 14.95
CA LYS A 174 15.82 -30.13 15.00
C LYS A 174 16.39 -30.86 13.79
N ARG A 175 16.44 -30.22 12.64
CA ARG A 175 17.01 -30.78 11.41
C ARG A 175 18.50 -30.47 11.23
N THR A 176 19.16 -29.96 12.27
CA THR A 176 20.58 -29.58 12.24
C THR A 176 20.94 -28.53 11.18
N LYS A 177 19.96 -27.73 10.77
CA LYS A 177 20.22 -26.58 9.90
C LYS A 177 20.79 -25.41 10.73
N PRO A 178 21.94 -24.84 10.36
CA PRO A 178 22.57 -23.75 11.11
C PRO A 178 21.87 -22.40 10.88
N SER A 179 20.92 -22.29 9.98
CA SER A 179 20.19 -21.05 9.63
C SER A 179 18.72 -21.33 9.36
N TYR A 180 17.93 -20.26 9.32
CA TYR A 180 16.52 -20.30 8.91
C TYR A 180 16.36 -20.28 7.38
N GLU A 181 17.44 -20.38 6.64
CA GLU A 181 17.43 -20.41 5.18
C GLU A 181 16.82 -21.73 4.68
N GLU A 182 15.91 -21.63 3.76
CA GLU A 182 15.28 -22.73 3.06
C GLU A 182 15.52 -22.59 1.56
N GLU A 183 15.30 -23.68 0.82
CA GLU A 183 15.50 -23.66 -0.62
C GLU A 183 14.44 -22.81 -1.31
N TYR A 184 14.92 -21.91 -2.17
CA TYR A 184 14.05 -21.13 -3.05
C TYR A 184 13.57 -21.98 -4.21
N LYS A 185 12.32 -21.80 -4.58
CA LYS A 185 11.76 -22.41 -5.79
C LYS A 185 11.61 -21.36 -6.87
N ALA A 186 12.36 -21.53 -7.96
CA ALA A 186 12.28 -20.64 -9.11
C ALA A 186 10.98 -20.84 -9.89
N ASP A 187 10.40 -19.76 -10.40
CA ASP A 187 9.20 -19.75 -11.23
C ASP A 187 8.00 -20.52 -10.63
N ALA A 188 7.90 -20.51 -9.30
CA ALA A 188 6.76 -21.12 -8.62
C ALA A 188 5.46 -20.35 -8.91
N PRO A 189 4.31 -21.01 -9.05
CA PRO A 189 3.05 -20.32 -9.28
C PRO A 189 2.59 -19.55 -8.04
N MET A 190 1.85 -18.45 -8.24
CA MET A 190 1.36 -17.57 -7.17
C MET A 190 0.49 -18.26 -6.11
N ASN A 191 -0.14 -19.36 -6.44
CA ASN A 191 -0.99 -20.13 -5.53
C ASN A 191 -0.23 -21.25 -4.78
N GLU A 192 1.08 -21.35 -4.94
CA GLU A 192 1.87 -22.31 -4.19
C GLU A 192 1.92 -21.95 -2.71
N ARG A 193 1.67 -22.95 -1.87
CA ARG A 193 1.72 -22.77 -0.41
C ARG A 193 3.10 -23.13 0.13
N SER A 194 3.53 -22.38 1.12
CA SER A 194 4.74 -22.73 1.87
C SER A 194 4.65 -24.14 2.45
N GLY A 195 5.70 -24.91 2.27
CA GLY A 195 5.79 -26.30 2.78
C GLY A 195 5.79 -26.39 4.32
N TYR A 196 6.03 -25.27 5.02
CA TYR A 196 6.04 -25.21 6.48
C TYR A 196 4.77 -24.61 7.09
N GLY A 197 3.85 -24.08 6.28
CA GLY A 197 2.59 -23.51 6.73
C GLY A 197 2.65 -22.12 7.35
N HIS A 198 3.85 -21.49 7.41
CA HIS A 198 4.08 -20.16 8.03
C HIS A 198 4.17 -19.01 7.02
N GLY A 199 4.03 -19.30 5.70
CA GLY A 199 4.19 -18.30 4.64
C GLY A 199 5.63 -18.19 4.16
N TYR A 200 6.03 -16.98 3.78
CA TYR A 200 7.33 -16.67 3.17
C TYR A 200 7.98 -15.49 3.88
N THR A 201 9.30 -15.45 3.85
CA THR A 201 10.09 -14.37 4.46
C THR A 201 10.38 -13.26 3.45
N PHE A 202 10.54 -12.06 3.94
CA PHE A 202 11.09 -10.96 3.14
C PHE A 202 12.62 -11.06 3.00
N PRO A 203 13.19 -10.58 1.89
CA PRO A 203 12.50 -10.01 0.72
C PRO A 203 11.82 -11.08 -0.15
N CYS A 204 10.70 -10.71 -0.78
CA CYS A 204 9.94 -11.55 -1.68
C CYS A 204 10.11 -11.06 -3.12
N LEU A 205 10.54 -11.93 -4.04
CA LEU A 205 10.77 -11.60 -5.44
C LEU A 205 9.69 -12.22 -6.33
N PHE A 206 9.13 -11.41 -7.22
CA PHE A 206 8.08 -11.78 -8.16
C PHE A 206 8.49 -11.43 -9.58
N LYS A 207 8.29 -12.35 -10.52
CA LYS A 207 8.46 -12.13 -11.95
C LYS A 207 7.10 -11.89 -12.59
N VAL A 208 6.87 -10.69 -13.09
CA VAL A 208 5.59 -10.30 -13.72
C VAL A 208 5.66 -10.61 -15.23
N GLY A 209 5.47 -11.88 -15.58
CA GLY A 209 5.61 -12.34 -16.96
C GLY A 209 6.95 -11.92 -17.56
N ASP A 210 6.90 -11.32 -18.75
CA ASP A 210 8.07 -10.73 -19.43
C ASP A 210 8.21 -9.22 -19.21
N ASP A 211 7.31 -8.62 -18.42
CA ASP A 211 7.21 -7.17 -18.21
C ASP A 211 8.21 -6.65 -17.15
N GLY A 212 8.64 -7.49 -16.22
CA GLY A 212 9.61 -7.08 -15.20
C GLY A 212 9.60 -7.90 -13.92
N TRP A 213 10.30 -7.37 -12.91
CA TRP A 213 10.42 -7.97 -11.60
C TRP A 213 9.98 -6.99 -10.52
N VAL A 214 9.35 -7.50 -9.49
CA VAL A 214 8.95 -6.75 -8.29
C VAL A 214 9.57 -7.41 -7.07
N LEU A 215 10.34 -6.63 -6.29
CA LEU A 215 10.86 -7.05 -5.00
C LEU A 215 10.04 -6.38 -3.90
N LEU A 216 9.46 -7.17 -3.02
CA LEU A 216 8.81 -6.69 -1.79
C LEU A 216 9.77 -6.84 -0.61
N SER A 217 9.88 -5.81 0.19
CA SER A 217 10.70 -5.80 1.40
C SER A 217 10.12 -4.86 2.45
N GLU A 218 10.50 -5.09 3.69
CA GLU A 218 10.21 -4.24 4.86
C GLU A 218 11.41 -3.42 5.26
N THR A 219 11.18 -2.21 5.74
CA THR A 219 12.22 -1.40 6.35
C THR A 219 11.72 -0.79 7.65
N GLY A 220 12.50 -0.90 8.70
CA GLY A 220 12.36 -0.19 9.97
C GLY A 220 10.94 -0.10 10.54
N VAL A 221 10.81 -0.36 11.81
CA VAL A 221 9.58 -0.12 12.56
C VAL A 221 9.89 0.98 13.57
N ASP A 222 9.18 2.09 13.51
CA ASP A 222 9.27 3.13 14.53
C ASP A 222 7.99 3.22 15.36
N SER A 223 8.07 3.86 16.53
CA SER A 223 6.92 3.96 17.45
C SER A 223 5.82 4.92 16.99
N LEU A 224 6.00 5.61 15.87
CA LEU A 224 5.11 6.65 15.36
C LEU A 224 4.39 6.25 14.06
N SER A 225 4.89 5.24 13.39
CA SER A 225 4.34 4.75 12.13
C SER A 225 4.44 3.24 12.04
N LEU A 226 3.44 2.63 11.41
CA LEU A 226 3.50 1.25 10.96
C LEU A 226 3.98 1.28 9.52
N ILE A 227 5.10 0.64 9.28
CA ILE A 227 5.61 0.43 7.93
C ILE A 227 5.13 -0.94 7.49
N HIS A 228 4.42 -0.96 6.37
CA HIS A 228 3.99 -2.19 5.73
C HIS A 228 4.49 -2.20 4.29
N ILE A 229 4.65 -3.26 3.89
CA ILE A 229 5.43 -3.88 2.89
C ILE A 229 4.59 -4.19 1.69
#